data_dcf7073eb74a585ba9b718b47d2cb249
#
_entry.id   dcf7073eb74a585ba9b718b47d2cb249
#
_cell.length_a   1.000
_cell.length_b   1.000
_cell.length_c   1.000
_cell.angle_alpha   90.00
_cell.angle_beta   90.00
_cell.angle_gamma   90.00
#
_symmetry.space_group_name_H-M   'P 1'
#
loop_
_entity.id
_entity.type
_entity.pdbx_description
1 polymer ?
#
loop_
_entity_poly.entity_id
_entity_poly.type
_entity_poly.pdbx_seq_one_letter_code
_entity_poly.pdbx_strand_id
1 'polypeptide(L)'
;MTTPKISVVVPIYNVEECLAWCLDSLLAQDMPDWEGVLVNDGSPDGSRDIAATYCEKDARFTLVDKENGGLSSARNAGIAASTAPIVAFLDSDDRFTPDACRVIVDAF
;
A
#
# COMPACT_ATOMS: atom_id res chain seq x y z
N MET A 1 -7.04 5.97 -19.06
CA MET A 1 -6.61 5.64 -17.70
C MET A 1 -6.75 4.14 -17.49
N THR A 2 -5.69 3.47 -17.11
CA THR A 2 -5.70 2.01 -16.96
C THR A 2 -6.29 1.64 -15.60
N THR A 3 -7.27 0.73 -15.58
CA THR A 3 -7.81 0.19 -14.34
C THR A 3 -6.75 -0.71 -13.68
N PRO A 4 -6.46 -0.58 -12.40
CA PRO A 4 -5.48 -1.46 -11.75
C PRO A 4 -5.97 -2.90 -11.74
N LYS A 5 -5.03 -3.84 -11.88
CA LYS A 5 -5.29 -5.28 -11.83
C LYS A 5 -5.21 -5.82 -10.41
N ILE A 6 -4.49 -5.13 -9.55
CA ILE A 6 -4.27 -5.52 -8.16
C ILE A 6 -4.21 -4.27 -7.27
N SER A 7 -4.87 -4.34 -6.12
CA SER A 7 -4.76 -3.36 -5.05
C SER A 7 -3.89 -3.93 -3.94
N VAL A 8 -2.81 -3.23 -3.61
CA VAL A 8 -1.91 -3.62 -2.54
C VAL A 8 -2.21 -2.75 -1.32
N VAL A 9 -2.75 -3.36 -0.28
CA VAL A 9 -3.08 -2.68 0.97
C VAL A 9 -1.86 -2.71 1.89
N VAL A 10 -1.40 -1.54 2.30
CA VAL A 10 -0.25 -1.37 3.19
C VAL A 10 -0.74 -0.73 4.49
N PRO A 11 -0.95 -1.53 5.56
CA PRO A 11 -1.27 -0.98 6.87
C PRO A 11 -0.05 -0.26 7.46
N ILE A 12 -0.26 0.94 8.00
CA ILE A 12 0.82 1.80 8.48
C ILE A 12 0.55 2.20 9.92
N TYR A 13 1.47 1.82 10.81
CA TYR A 13 1.46 2.28 12.19
C TYR A 13 2.87 2.29 12.75
N ASN A 14 3.38 3.50 13.06
CA ASN A 14 4.67 3.67 13.75
C ASN A 14 5.85 2.98 13.02
N VAL A 15 5.97 3.21 11.70
CA VAL A 15 6.95 2.53 10.83
C VAL A 15 7.80 3.51 10.02
N GLU A 16 8.04 4.72 10.53
CA GLU A 16 8.76 5.75 9.78
C GLU A 16 10.17 5.32 9.35
N GLU A 17 10.81 4.39 10.07
CA GLU A 17 12.16 3.93 9.75
C GLU A 17 12.22 3.00 8.55
N CYS A 18 11.14 2.27 8.25
CA CYS A 18 11.13 1.24 7.20
C CYS A 18 10.09 1.45 6.10
N LEU A 19 9.18 2.41 6.26
CA LEU A 19 8.07 2.60 5.33
C LEU A 19 8.55 2.92 3.92
N ALA A 20 9.54 3.80 3.76
CA ALA A 20 10.06 4.15 2.44
C ALA A 20 10.61 2.92 1.70
N TRP A 21 11.32 2.06 2.40
CA TRP A 21 11.85 0.81 1.85
C TRP A 21 10.73 -0.11 1.35
N CYS A 22 9.64 -0.21 2.10
CA CYS A 22 8.45 -0.96 1.71
C CYS A 22 7.81 -0.36 0.44
N LEU A 23 7.55 0.95 0.43
CA LEU A 23 6.87 1.61 -0.69
C LEU A 23 7.72 1.66 -1.95
N ASP A 24 9.04 1.77 -1.82
CA ASP A 24 9.94 1.71 -2.97
C ASP A 24 9.85 0.35 -3.68
N SER A 25 9.53 -0.72 -2.96
CA SER A 25 9.35 -2.03 -3.58
C SER A 25 8.11 -2.08 -4.49
N LEU A 26 7.08 -1.28 -4.20
CA LEU A 26 5.93 -1.15 -5.10
C LEU A 26 6.30 -0.34 -6.34
N LEU A 27 7.05 0.74 -6.19
CA LEU A 27 7.52 1.52 -7.33
C LEU A 27 8.41 0.72 -8.28
N ALA A 28 9.10 -0.30 -7.75
CA ALA A 28 10.01 -1.16 -8.52
C ALA A 28 9.33 -2.36 -9.16
N GLN A 29 8.01 -2.50 -9.07
CA GLN A 29 7.31 -3.63 -9.69
C GLN A 29 7.43 -3.59 -11.21
N ASP A 30 7.63 -4.76 -11.83
CA ASP A 30 7.75 -4.88 -13.28
C ASP A 30 6.41 -4.74 -14.01
N MET A 31 5.28 -4.94 -13.29
CA MET A 31 3.94 -4.73 -13.82
C MET A 31 3.41 -3.37 -13.33
N PRO A 32 2.98 -2.47 -14.23
CA PRO A 32 2.59 -1.11 -13.83
C PRO A 32 1.15 -0.98 -13.31
N ASP A 33 0.30 -1.99 -13.48
CA ASP A 33 -1.15 -1.90 -13.24
C ASP A 33 -1.52 -2.26 -11.80
N TRP A 34 -0.86 -1.63 -10.84
CA TRP A 34 -1.17 -1.77 -9.41
C TRP A 34 -1.64 -0.45 -8.82
N GLU A 35 -2.44 -0.53 -7.75
CA GLU A 35 -2.67 0.62 -6.88
C GLU A 35 -2.18 0.29 -5.47
N GLY A 36 -1.59 1.27 -4.80
CA GLY A 36 -1.14 1.14 -3.42
C GLY A 36 -2.10 1.89 -2.50
N VAL A 37 -2.82 1.16 -1.65
CA VAL A 37 -3.73 1.74 -0.67
C VAL A 37 -3.03 1.81 0.67
N LEU A 38 -2.56 3.01 1.01
CA LEU A 38 -1.78 3.25 2.23
C LEU A 38 -2.75 3.63 3.35
N VAL A 39 -2.86 2.78 4.36
CA VAL A 39 -3.79 3.01 5.47
C VAL A 39 -3.02 3.44 6.70
N ASN A 40 -3.08 4.71 7.04
CA ASN A 40 -2.48 5.23 8.26
C ASN A 40 -3.43 4.98 9.44
N ASP A 41 -3.06 4.05 10.30
CA ASP A 41 -3.83 3.63 11.47
C ASP A 41 -3.47 4.46 12.71
N GLY A 42 -3.55 5.78 12.58
CA GLY A 42 -3.29 6.69 13.68
C GLY A 42 -1.83 6.73 14.13
N SER A 43 -0.88 6.69 13.20
CA SER A 43 0.55 6.68 13.53
C SER A 43 0.96 7.92 14.33
N PRO A 44 1.70 7.74 15.46
CA PRO A 44 2.16 8.84 16.28
C PRO A 44 3.45 9.51 15.77
N ASP A 45 4.12 8.89 14.79
CA ASP A 45 5.42 9.31 14.24
C ASP A 45 5.27 9.97 12.86
N GLY A 46 6.36 10.06 12.08
CA GLY A 46 6.39 10.63 10.75
C GLY A 46 5.87 9.72 9.63
N SER A 47 5.30 8.55 9.93
CA SER A 47 4.83 7.60 8.92
C SER A 47 3.80 8.21 7.97
N ARG A 48 2.84 8.97 8.48
CA ARG A 48 1.83 9.62 7.65
C ARG A 48 2.44 10.57 6.63
N ASP A 49 3.41 11.37 7.04
CA ASP A 49 4.05 12.34 6.14
C ASP A 49 4.85 11.63 5.03
N ILE A 50 5.48 10.51 5.35
CA ILE A 50 6.17 9.68 4.36
C ILE A 50 5.17 9.14 3.36
N ALA A 51 4.04 8.58 3.82
CA ALA A 51 2.99 8.06 2.95
C ALA A 51 2.42 9.16 2.03
N ALA A 52 2.16 10.35 2.59
CA ALA A 52 1.65 11.48 1.81
C ALA A 52 2.64 11.91 0.72
N THR A 53 3.94 11.88 1.01
CA THR A 53 4.98 12.18 0.03
C THR A 53 4.95 11.20 -1.15
N TYR A 54 4.74 9.92 -0.89
CA TYR A 54 4.62 8.92 -1.95
C TYR A 54 3.36 9.12 -2.79
N CYS A 55 2.25 9.51 -2.17
CA CYS A 55 1.03 9.84 -2.91
C CYS A 55 1.21 11.04 -3.85
N GLU A 56 2.05 12.01 -3.48
CA GLU A 56 2.39 13.14 -4.34
C GLU A 56 3.29 12.73 -5.52
N LYS A 57 4.18 11.77 -5.31
CA LYS A 57 5.12 11.30 -6.34
C LYS A 57 4.45 10.43 -7.39
N ASP A 58 3.43 9.65 -7.01
CA ASP A 58 2.83 8.65 -7.91
C ASP A 58 1.33 8.54 -7.62
N ALA A 59 0.53 8.80 -8.65
CA ALA A 59 -0.93 8.80 -8.55
C ALA A 59 -1.52 7.42 -8.26
N ARG A 60 -0.74 6.35 -8.35
CA ARG A 60 -1.19 4.99 -8.00
C ARG A 60 -1.31 4.77 -6.50
N PHE A 61 -0.70 5.62 -5.68
CA PHE A 61 -0.84 5.59 -4.22
C PHE A 61 -2.04 6.42 -3.77
N THR A 62 -2.79 5.89 -2.82
CA THR A 62 -3.89 6.59 -2.14
C THR A 62 -3.67 6.47 -0.64
N LEU A 63 -3.86 7.56 0.09
CA LEU A 63 -3.74 7.57 1.54
C LEU A 63 -5.11 7.56 2.20
N VAL A 64 -5.32 6.64 3.11
CA VAL A 64 -6.50 6.56 3.97
C VAL A 64 -6.07 6.82 5.40
N ASP A 65 -6.53 7.92 5.99
CA ASP A 65 -6.29 8.24 7.40
C ASP A 65 -7.45 7.71 8.24
N LYS A 66 -7.12 7.08 9.36
CA LYS A 66 -8.13 6.63 10.32
C LYS A 66 -7.58 6.67 11.73
N GLU A 67 -8.48 6.65 12.72
CA GLU A 67 -8.09 6.50 14.11
C GLU A 67 -7.50 5.11 14.34
N ASN A 68 -6.56 5.00 15.27
CA ASN A 68 -5.95 3.72 15.61
C ASN A 68 -7.01 2.71 16.04
N GLY A 69 -7.12 1.62 15.33
CA GLY A 69 -8.08 0.55 15.60
C GLY A 69 -7.47 -0.83 15.48
N GLY A 70 -6.16 -0.91 15.22
CA GLY A 70 -5.43 -2.16 15.08
C GLY A 70 -5.33 -2.66 13.65
N LEU A 71 -4.54 -3.72 13.45
CA LEU A 71 -4.19 -4.24 12.13
C LEU A 71 -5.41 -4.69 11.32
N SER A 72 -6.34 -5.41 11.95
CA SER A 72 -7.55 -5.88 11.26
C SER A 72 -8.41 -4.71 10.77
N SER A 73 -8.54 -3.68 11.60
CA SER A 73 -9.27 -2.46 11.24
C SER A 73 -8.61 -1.75 10.05
N ALA A 74 -7.28 -1.64 10.06
CA ALA A 74 -6.52 -1.03 8.98
C ALA A 74 -6.68 -1.82 7.67
N ARG A 75 -6.57 -3.15 7.72
CA ARG A 75 -6.78 -4.00 6.54
C ARG A 75 -8.19 -3.86 5.97
N ASN A 76 -9.20 -3.83 6.83
CA ASN A 76 -10.60 -3.66 6.40
C ASN A 76 -10.81 -2.30 5.72
N ALA A 77 -10.23 -1.24 6.26
CA ALA A 77 -10.30 0.09 5.65
C ALA A 77 -9.62 0.09 4.27
N GLY A 78 -8.50 -0.59 4.14
CA GLY A 78 -7.80 -0.73 2.88
C GLY A 78 -8.60 -1.51 1.84
N ILE A 79 -9.24 -2.59 2.23
CA ILE A 79 -10.12 -3.37 1.35
C ILE A 79 -11.27 -2.49 0.85
N ALA A 80 -11.90 -1.73 1.74
CA ALA A 80 -13.01 -0.85 1.39
C ALA A 80 -12.61 0.24 0.38
N ALA A 81 -11.36 0.70 0.43
CA ALA A 81 -10.84 1.73 -0.48
C ALA A 81 -10.25 1.15 -1.77
N SER A 82 -10.09 -0.17 -1.86
CA SER A 82 -9.49 -0.84 -3.01
C SER A 82 -10.44 -0.86 -4.20
N THR A 83 -9.92 -0.68 -5.41
CA THR A 83 -10.72 -0.65 -6.64
C THR A 83 -10.44 -1.80 -7.59
N ALA A 84 -9.34 -2.54 -7.39
CA ALA A 84 -8.98 -3.65 -8.26
C ALA A 84 -9.72 -4.94 -7.87
N PRO A 85 -9.85 -5.89 -8.80
CA PRO A 85 -10.51 -7.19 -8.52
C PRO A 85 -9.69 -8.11 -7.61
N ILE A 86 -8.38 -7.87 -7.50
CA ILE A 86 -7.48 -8.65 -6.65
C ILE A 86 -6.93 -7.72 -5.57
N VAL A 87 -6.98 -8.16 -4.30
CA VAL A 87 -6.43 -7.43 -3.17
C VAL A 87 -5.33 -8.25 -2.53
N ALA A 88 -4.16 -7.67 -2.36
CA ALA A 88 -3.04 -8.26 -1.65
C ALA A 88 -2.65 -7.35 -0.48
N PHE A 89 -2.01 -7.92 0.53
CA PHE A 89 -1.52 -7.17 1.68
C PHE A 89 0.01 -7.17 1.68
N LEU A 90 0.57 -6.01 2.00
CA LEU A 90 2.01 -5.85 2.18
C LEU A 90 2.23 -5.14 3.51
N ASP A 91 2.78 -5.84 4.49
CA ASP A 91 3.08 -5.23 5.78
C ASP A 91 4.17 -4.17 5.60
N SER A 92 4.04 -3.04 6.31
CA SER A 92 4.89 -1.88 6.11
C SER A 92 6.35 -2.06 6.53
N ASP A 93 6.68 -3.16 7.20
CA ASP A 93 8.05 -3.57 7.53
C ASP A 93 8.61 -4.63 6.55
N ASP A 94 7.85 -4.97 5.51
CA ASP A 94 8.22 -5.91 4.47
C ASP A 94 8.41 -5.21 3.12
N ARG A 95 8.81 -5.97 2.12
CA ARG A 95 8.91 -5.50 0.74
C ARG A 95 8.52 -6.62 -0.22
N PHE A 96 8.03 -6.22 -1.39
CA PHE A 96 7.79 -7.15 -2.50
C PHE A 96 9.05 -7.35 -3.34
N THR A 97 9.18 -8.53 -3.95
CA THR A 97 10.13 -8.74 -5.04
C THR A 97 9.65 -7.99 -6.29
N PRO A 98 10.53 -7.67 -7.27
CA PRO A 98 10.12 -6.89 -8.45
C PRO A 98 9.01 -7.52 -9.29
N ASP A 99 8.78 -8.82 -9.19
CA ASP A 99 7.79 -9.56 -9.96
C ASP A 99 6.54 -9.94 -9.14
N ALA A 100 6.44 -9.53 -7.87
CA ALA A 100 5.39 -10.01 -6.97
C ALA A 100 3.98 -9.73 -7.49
N CYS A 101 3.70 -8.51 -7.92
CA CYS A 101 2.36 -8.16 -8.42
C CYS A 101 1.99 -8.95 -9.68
N ARG A 102 2.94 -9.12 -10.61
CA ARG A 102 2.72 -9.90 -11.82
C ARG A 102 2.43 -11.36 -11.50
N VAL A 103 3.20 -11.95 -10.59
CA VAL A 103 3.02 -13.35 -10.19
C VAL A 103 1.66 -13.55 -9.52
N ILE A 104 1.25 -12.64 -8.64
CA ILE A 104 -0.04 -12.72 -7.96
C ILE A 104 -1.19 -12.61 -8.98
N VAL A 105 -1.12 -11.65 -9.88
CA VAL A 105 -2.17 -11.45 -10.90
C VAL A 105 -2.27 -12.66 -11.83
N ASP A 106 -1.14 -13.20 -12.26
CA ASP A 106 -1.11 -14.37 -13.16
C ASP A 106 -1.64 -15.64 -12.50
N ALA A 107 -1.66 -15.71 -11.17
CA ALA A 107 -2.20 -16.85 -10.43
C ALA A 107 -3.74 -16.91 -10.38
N PHE A 108 -4.42 -15.84 -10.79
CA PHE A 108 -5.89 -15.74 -10.72
C PHE A 108 -6.58 -15.88 -12.09
#